data_5971818accfeba8e5e4c3b029af185ff
#
_entry.id   5971818accfeba8e5e4c3b029af185ff
#
_cell.length_a   1.000
_cell.length_b   1.000
_cell.length_c   1.000
_cell.angle_alpha   90.00
_cell.angle_beta   90.00
_cell.angle_gamma   90.00
#
_symmetry.space_group_name_H-M   'P 1'
#
loop_
_entity.id
_entity.type
_entity.pdbx_description
1 polymer ?
#
loop_
_entity_poly.entity_id
_entity_poly.type
_entity_poly.pdbx_seq_one_letter_code
_entity_poly.pdbx_strand_id
1 'polypeptide(L)'
;VKWNEDVDKGWTAKVQLSKNYEQIGAHDNDIRLDFWLNLYLGAGMHYLTLLSYSNFYLDHGEMRDMYTRVKGEYIFHPNNRFSTALTGLVDFYDEARYGYQLSLGGTDGFVGFPTGFYTGQARVYGSLEQRWFPDFEIATLVPVFVGYASVGETAWEIGDIRRKDLIYVLGFGARFVQTKSISKLINKLDVSFPLNGARKAEPH
;
A
#
# COMPACT_ATOMS: atom_id res chain seq x y z
N VAL A 1 25.47 -4.05 12.61
CA VAL A 1 24.97 -4.71 11.38
C VAL A 1 24.72 -3.61 10.37
N LYS A 2 25.47 -3.62 9.25
CA LYS A 2 25.30 -2.64 8.19
C LYS A 2 24.12 -3.12 7.34
N TRP A 3 23.00 -2.42 7.40
CA TRP A 3 21.88 -2.64 6.48
C TRP A 3 22.27 -2.05 5.12
N ASN A 4 22.58 -2.92 4.16
CA ASN A 4 22.60 -2.56 2.75
C ASN A 4 21.23 -2.94 2.20
N GLU A 5 20.33 -1.98 2.09
CA GLU A 5 19.20 -2.12 1.16
C GLU A 5 19.75 -1.79 -0.22
N ASP A 6 19.96 -2.81 -1.03
CA ASP A 6 20.20 -2.64 -2.46
C ASP A 6 18.89 -2.13 -3.08
N VAL A 7 18.76 -0.84 -3.23
CA VAL A 7 17.63 -0.23 -3.93
C VAL A 7 18.02 -0.12 -5.39
N ASP A 8 17.37 -0.90 -6.23
CA ASP A 8 17.47 -0.76 -7.67
C ASP A 8 17.07 0.66 -8.06
N LYS A 9 17.89 1.32 -8.88
CA LYS A 9 17.61 2.66 -9.40
C LYS A 9 17.20 2.55 -10.85
N GLY A 10 16.20 3.31 -11.24
CA GLY A 10 15.73 3.33 -12.61
C GLY A 10 14.21 3.38 -12.72
N TRP A 11 13.75 3.01 -13.86
CA TRP A 11 12.31 2.90 -14.11
C TRP A 11 11.99 1.63 -14.90
N THR A 12 10.78 1.12 -14.71
CA THR A 12 10.24 0.03 -15.52
C THR A 12 8.83 0.40 -15.97
N ALA A 13 8.55 0.19 -17.23
CA ALA A 13 7.20 0.30 -17.77
C ALA A 13 6.81 -1.03 -18.41
N LYS A 14 5.60 -1.49 -18.16
CA LYS A 14 5.05 -2.70 -18.74
C LYS A 14 3.64 -2.43 -19.23
N VAL A 15 3.34 -2.92 -20.42
CA VAL A 15 1.97 -2.96 -20.97
C VAL A 15 1.66 -4.41 -21.27
N GLN A 16 0.49 -4.86 -20.87
CA GLN A 16 0.01 -6.21 -21.15
C GLN A 16 -1.38 -6.14 -21.75
N LEU A 17 -1.55 -6.83 -22.87
CA LEU A 17 -2.83 -7.04 -23.54
C LEU A 17 -3.25 -8.49 -23.32
N SER A 18 -4.47 -8.70 -22.85
CA SER A 18 -5.07 -10.02 -22.67
C SER A 18 -6.45 -10.03 -23.29
N LYS A 19 -6.85 -11.13 -23.89
CA LYS A 19 -8.20 -11.32 -24.42
C LYS A 19 -8.85 -12.53 -23.77
N ASN A 20 -10.05 -12.32 -23.25
CA ASN A 20 -10.90 -13.36 -22.71
C ASN A 20 -11.81 -13.93 -23.79
N TYR A 21 -12.11 -15.21 -23.70
CA TYR A 21 -12.99 -15.91 -24.63
C TYR A 21 -14.01 -16.74 -23.84
N GLU A 22 -15.30 -16.50 -24.04
CA GLU A 22 -16.38 -17.29 -23.44
C GLU A 22 -16.27 -18.78 -23.79
N GLN A 23 -15.81 -19.11 -25.01
CA GLN A 23 -15.68 -20.49 -25.50
C GLN A 23 -14.69 -21.34 -24.68
N ILE A 24 -13.79 -20.70 -23.91
CA ILE A 24 -12.84 -21.38 -23.03
C ILE A 24 -13.12 -21.13 -21.55
N GLY A 25 -14.35 -20.68 -21.22
CA GLY A 25 -14.84 -20.54 -19.84
C GLY A 25 -14.69 -19.16 -19.24
N ALA A 26 -14.36 -18.14 -20.01
CA ALA A 26 -14.47 -16.74 -19.54
C ALA A 26 -15.94 -16.30 -19.50
N HIS A 27 -16.27 -15.33 -18.66
CA HIS A 27 -17.63 -14.84 -18.51
C HIS A 27 -18.05 -13.95 -19.69
N ASP A 28 -17.10 -13.24 -20.30
CA ASP A 28 -17.31 -12.29 -21.41
C ASP A 28 -16.16 -12.37 -22.41
N ASN A 29 -16.42 -11.93 -23.66
CA ASN A 29 -15.44 -11.76 -24.72
C ASN A 29 -14.83 -10.37 -24.66
N ASP A 30 -14.10 -10.05 -23.62
CA ASP A 30 -13.50 -8.74 -23.42
C ASP A 30 -11.98 -8.72 -23.65
N ILE A 31 -11.45 -7.53 -23.86
CA ILE A 31 -10.02 -7.27 -23.96
C ILE A 31 -9.60 -6.53 -22.70
N ARG A 32 -8.63 -7.06 -21.98
CA ARG A 32 -8.02 -6.42 -20.82
C ARG A 32 -6.71 -5.77 -21.19
N LEU A 33 -6.54 -4.52 -20.79
CA LEU A 33 -5.30 -3.77 -20.86
C LEU A 33 -4.78 -3.48 -19.45
N ASP A 34 -3.52 -3.80 -19.22
CA ASP A 34 -2.83 -3.53 -17.95
C ASP A 34 -1.60 -2.66 -18.22
N PHE A 35 -1.39 -1.66 -17.36
CA PHE A 35 -0.27 -0.73 -17.41
C PHE A 35 0.44 -0.70 -16.06
N TRP A 36 1.76 -0.80 -16.07
CA TRP A 36 2.61 -0.61 -14.89
C TRP A 36 3.68 0.42 -15.20
N LEU A 37 3.88 1.32 -14.28
CA LEU A 37 5.01 2.24 -14.28
C LEU A 37 5.59 2.27 -12.87
N ASN A 38 6.86 1.89 -12.76
CA ASN A 38 7.59 1.94 -11.52
C ASN A 38 8.82 2.84 -11.70
N LEU A 39 9.02 3.72 -10.75
CA LEU A 39 10.15 4.64 -10.70
C LEU A 39 10.86 4.50 -9.36
N TYR A 40 12.17 4.31 -9.40
CA TYR A 40 13.03 4.17 -8.23
C TYR A 40 14.16 5.18 -8.32
N LEU A 41 14.18 6.13 -7.40
CA LEU A 41 15.21 7.18 -7.32
C LEU A 41 15.91 7.10 -5.98
N GLY A 42 17.23 7.27 -5.99
CA GLY A 42 18.01 7.29 -4.76
C GLY A 42 19.22 8.22 -4.89
N ALA A 43 19.40 9.09 -3.91
CA ALA A 43 20.52 10.02 -3.83
C ALA A 43 20.97 10.14 -2.36
N GLY A 44 22.16 9.60 -2.05
CA GLY A 44 22.70 9.64 -0.69
C GLY A 44 21.78 8.94 0.32
N MET A 45 21.19 9.72 1.22
CA MET A 45 20.31 9.24 2.30
C MET A 45 18.83 9.21 1.90
N HIS A 46 18.49 9.53 0.66
CA HIS A 46 17.12 9.72 0.18
C HIS A 46 16.76 8.67 -0.85
N TYR A 47 15.61 8.05 -0.69
CA TYR A 47 15.05 7.09 -1.63
C TYR A 47 13.59 7.43 -1.89
N LEU A 48 13.21 7.43 -3.16
CA LEU A 48 11.83 7.64 -3.60
C LEU A 48 11.43 6.49 -4.52
N THR A 49 10.33 5.86 -4.20
CA THR A 49 9.68 4.87 -5.04
C THR A 49 8.32 5.38 -5.44
N LEU A 50 7.99 5.33 -6.71
CA LEU A 50 6.65 5.58 -7.23
C LEU A 50 6.22 4.37 -8.04
N LEU A 51 5.10 3.77 -7.65
CA LEU A 51 4.51 2.62 -8.30
C LEU A 51 3.13 3.03 -8.81
N SER A 52 2.89 2.85 -10.09
CA SER A 52 1.59 3.07 -10.71
C SER A 52 1.15 1.81 -11.43
N TYR A 53 -0.10 1.46 -11.23
CA TYR A 53 -0.76 0.37 -11.92
C TYR A 53 -2.15 0.81 -12.33
N SER A 54 -2.53 0.55 -13.58
CA SER A 54 -3.88 0.76 -14.06
C SER A 54 -4.30 -0.38 -14.97
N ASN A 55 -5.54 -0.81 -14.88
CA ASN A 55 -6.13 -1.74 -15.82
C ASN A 55 -7.56 -1.33 -16.16
N PHE A 56 -8.02 -1.76 -17.30
CA PHE A 56 -9.42 -1.66 -17.72
C PHE A 56 -9.78 -2.74 -18.72
N TYR A 57 -11.06 -2.99 -18.85
CA TYR A 57 -11.63 -3.91 -19.81
C TYR A 57 -12.31 -3.13 -20.93
N LEU A 58 -12.15 -3.62 -22.17
CA LEU A 58 -12.87 -3.13 -23.35
C LEU A 58 -13.89 -4.19 -23.74
N ASP A 59 -15.16 -3.86 -23.62
CA ASP A 59 -16.28 -4.70 -23.98
C ASP A 59 -17.14 -3.97 -25.01
N HIS A 60 -17.24 -4.51 -26.23
CA HIS A 60 -17.96 -3.90 -27.34
C HIS A 60 -17.59 -2.42 -27.63
N GLY A 61 -16.37 -2.02 -27.29
CA GLY A 61 -15.87 -0.66 -27.51
C GLY A 61 -16.11 0.30 -26.33
N GLU A 62 -16.75 -0.15 -25.26
CA GLU A 62 -16.91 0.59 -24.01
C GLU A 62 -15.80 0.18 -23.01
N MET A 63 -15.28 1.18 -22.32
CA MET A 63 -14.31 0.96 -21.24
C MET A 63 -15.09 0.64 -19.95
N ARG A 64 -14.71 -0.43 -19.28
CA ARG A 64 -15.37 -0.89 -18.03
C ARG A 64 -14.34 -1.43 -17.02
N ASP A 65 -14.76 -1.52 -15.76
CA ASP A 65 -13.98 -2.07 -14.65
C ASP A 65 -12.58 -1.46 -14.56
N MET A 66 -12.47 -0.14 -14.72
CA MET A 66 -11.19 0.55 -14.59
C MET A 66 -10.73 0.51 -13.14
N TYR A 67 -9.52 0.02 -12.93
CA TYR A 67 -8.82 0.13 -11.65
C TYR A 67 -7.54 0.90 -11.81
N THR A 68 -7.29 1.84 -10.92
CA THR A 68 -6.05 2.61 -10.89
C THR A 68 -5.50 2.64 -9.47
N ARG A 69 -4.19 2.40 -9.35
CA ARG A 69 -3.42 2.52 -8.10
C ARG A 69 -2.17 3.35 -8.35
N VAL A 70 -1.93 4.31 -7.47
CA VAL A 70 -0.67 5.05 -7.39
C VAL A 70 -0.18 4.99 -5.95
N LYS A 71 1.02 4.45 -5.76
CA LYS A 71 1.70 4.37 -4.46
C LYS A 71 3.03 5.10 -4.54
N GLY A 72 3.27 6.03 -3.63
CA GLY A 72 4.56 6.68 -3.42
C GLY A 72 5.13 6.30 -2.07
N GLU A 73 6.43 6.06 -1.99
CA GLU A 73 7.16 5.86 -0.75
C GLU A 73 8.46 6.66 -0.80
N TYR A 74 8.66 7.49 0.20
CA TYR A 74 9.89 8.24 0.38
C TYR A 74 10.54 7.81 1.68
N ILE A 75 11.82 7.42 1.61
CA ILE A 75 12.62 7.00 2.76
C ILE A 75 13.79 7.93 2.92
N PHE A 76 13.99 8.41 4.14
CA PHE A 76 15.13 9.21 4.56
C PHE A 76 15.92 8.49 5.65
N HIS A 77 17.18 8.19 5.37
CA HIS A 77 18.13 7.53 6.27
C HIS A 77 19.24 8.50 6.70
N PRO A 78 19.06 9.32 7.75
CA PRO A 78 20.08 10.27 8.19
C PRO A 78 21.32 9.59 8.75
N ASN A 79 21.18 8.38 9.30
CA ASN A 79 22.27 7.57 9.83
C ASN A 79 21.84 6.11 9.97
N ASN A 80 22.75 5.23 10.39
CA ASN A 80 22.48 3.79 10.52
C ASN A 80 21.49 3.42 11.64
N ARG A 81 21.08 4.38 12.49
CA ARG A 81 20.20 4.13 13.65
C ARG A 81 18.77 4.60 13.43
N PHE A 82 18.55 5.50 12.49
CA PHE A 82 17.23 6.08 12.26
C PHE A 82 16.87 6.07 10.78
N SER A 83 15.59 5.84 10.54
CA SER A 83 15.00 5.97 9.21
C SER A 83 13.59 6.54 9.34
N THR A 84 13.24 7.45 8.47
CA THR A 84 11.89 7.99 8.34
C THR A 84 11.32 7.53 7.00
N ALA A 85 10.13 6.96 7.01
CA ALA A 85 9.42 6.59 5.79
C ALA A 85 8.10 7.36 5.71
N LEU A 86 7.82 7.93 4.56
CA LEU A 86 6.56 8.55 4.20
C LEU A 86 5.94 7.75 3.07
N THR A 87 4.74 7.23 3.27
CA THR A 87 4.00 6.48 2.26
C THR A 87 2.71 7.20 1.90
N GLY A 88 2.38 7.26 0.63
CA GLY A 88 1.10 7.72 0.10
C GLY A 88 0.52 6.70 -0.85
N LEU A 89 -0.78 6.48 -0.81
CA LEU A 89 -1.50 5.56 -1.67
C LEU A 89 -2.84 6.19 -2.07
N VAL A 90 -3.13 6.12 -3.34
CA VAL A 90 -4.46 6.38 -3.91
C VAL A 90 -4.79 5.24 -4.82
N ASP A 91 -5.94 4.62 -4.63
CA ASP A 91 -6.47 3.64 -5.55
C ASP A 91 -8.00 3.75 -5.64
N PHE A 92 -8.52 3.45 -6.81
CA PHE A 92 -9.95 3.51 -7.06
C PHE A 92 -10.36 2.58 -8.21
N TYR A 93 -11.59 2.13 -8.12
CA TYR A 93 -12.34 1.51 -9.20
C TYR A 93 -13.29 2.53 -9.82
N ASP A 94 -13.48 2.44 -11.13
CA ASP A 94 -14.51 3.15 -11.87
C ASP A 94 -15.31 2.12 -12.66
N GLU A 95 -16.65 2.23 -12.61
CA GLU A 95 -17.60 1.32 -13.25
C GLU A 95 -17.38 -0.18 -12.89
N ALA A 96 -17.07 -0.49 -11.62
CA ALA A 96 -16.81 -1.85 -11.18
C ALA A 96 -18.05 -2.76 -11.31
N ARG A 97 -17.98 -3.79 -12.17
CA ARG A 97 -19.08 -4.72 -12.45
C ARG A 97 -19.44 -5.65 -11.29
N TYR A 98 -18.50 -6.03 -10.45
CA TYR A 98 -18.64 -7.17 -9.54
C TYR A 98 -18.43 -6.83 -8.07
N GLY A 99 -18.82 -5.64 -7.64
CA GLY A 99 -18.74 -5.30 -6.22
C GLY A 99 -17.32 -5.33 -5.64
N TYR A 100 -16.32 -5.03 -6.45
CA TYR A 100 -14.95 -4.90 -5.98
C TYR A 100 -14.87 -3.82 -4.91
N GLN A 101 -14.21 -4.15 -3.82
CA GLN A 101 -14.05 -3.25 -2.69
C GLN A 101 -12.58 -3.13 -2.29
N LEU A 102 -12.18 -1.90 -2.02
CA LEU A 102 -10.90 -1.56 -1.41
C LEU A 102 -11.10 -1.45 0.10
N SER A 103 -10.09 -1.87 0.87
CA SER A 103 -10.15 -1.83 2.33
C SER A 103 -8.98 -1.03 2.90
N LEU A 104 -9.23 -0.23 3.92
CA LEU A 104 -8.18 0.43 4.72
C LEU A 104 -7.67 -0.42 5.88
N GLY A 105 -8.28 -1.56 6.17
CA GLY A 105 -7.80 -2.51 7.17
C GLY A 105 -6.92 -3.60 6.58
N GLY A 106 -6.23 -4.35 7.41
CA GLY A 106 -5.37 -5.46 7.01
C GLY A 106 -3.96 -5.03 6.59
N THR A 107 -3.41 -5.67 5.56
CA THR A 107 -2.01 -5.50 5.13
C THR A 107 -1.73 -4.22 4.37
N ASP A 108 -2.74 -3.66 3.70
CA ASP A 108 -2.61 -2.52 2.78
C ASP A 108 -3.21 -1.22 3.34
N GLY A 109 -3.26 -1.05 4.64
CA GLY A 109 -3.87 0.13 5.24
C GLY A 109 -3.51 0.30 6.71
N PHE A 110 -4.51 0.62 7.51
CA PHE A 110 -4.31 0.84 8.94
C PHE A 110 -3.92 -0.44 9.66
N VAL A 111 -2.77 -0.40 10.31
CA VAL A 111 -2.32 -1.46 11.21
C VAL A 111 -3.28 -1.56 12.39
N GLY A 112 -3.68 -2.79 12.74
CA GLY A 112 -4.59 -3.05 13.87
C GLY A 112 -6.08 -3.00 13.53
N PHE A 113 -6.45 -2.67 12.29
CA PHE A 113 -7.82 -2.79 11.82
C PHE A 113 -8.02 -4.07 11.01
N PRO A 114 -9.12 -4.80 11.19
CA PRO A 114 -9.44 -5.97 10.38
C PRO A 114 -9.59 -5.61 8.90
N THR A 115 -9.27 -6.56 8.03
CA THR A 115 -9.61 -6.44 6.60
C THR A 115 -11.12 -6.30 6.44
N GLY A 116 -11.57 -5.37 5.59
CA GLY A 116 -12.99 -5.13 5.37
C GLY A 116 -13.66 -4.22 6.40
N PHE A 117 -12.93 -3.66 7.35
CA PHE A 117 -13.52 -2.76 8.37
C PHE A 117 -13.98 -1.43 7.77
N TYR A 118 -13.16 -0.83 6.89
CA TYR A 118 -13.53 0.31 6.06
C TYR A 118 -13.42 -0.12 4.60
N THR A 119 -14.52 -0.05 3.87
CA THR A 119 -14.58 -0.49 2.47
C THR A 119 -15.19 0.58 1.58
N GLY A 120 -14.79 0.57 0.33
CA GLY A 120 -15.28 1.47 -0.72
C GLY A 120 -14.70 1.09 -2.06
N GLN A 121 -15.03 1.81 -3.11
CA GLN A 121 -14.42 1.65 -4.43
C GLN A 121 -13.26 2.63 -4.67
N ALA A 122 -13.11 3.62 -3.80
CA ALA A 122 -11.98 4.53 -3.77
C ALA A 122 -11.33 4.53 -2.39
N ARG A 123 -10.01 4.69 -2.36
CA ARG A 123 -9.23 4.75 -1.12
C ARG A 123 -8.09 5.74 -1.25
N VAL A 124 -7.90 6.54 -0.20
CA VAL A 124 -6.68 7.31 0.03
C VAL A 124 -6.06 6.88 1.35
N TYR A 125 -4.74 6.81 1.38
CA TYR A 125 -3.99 6.45 2.57
C TYR A 125 -2.65 7.17 2.58
N GLY A 126 -2.24 7.63 3.75
CA GLY A 126 -0.92 8.18 4.01
C GLY A 126 -0.39 7.71 5.35
N SER A 127 0.91 7.49 5.44
CA SER A 127 1.57 7.17 6.70
C SER A 127 2.94 7.80 6.80
N LEU A 128 3.29 8.21 8.01
CA LEU A 128 4.62 8.60 8.41
C LEU A 128 5.11 7.60 9.44
N GLU A 129 6.23 6.97 9.18
CA GLU A 129 6.85 5.97 10.05
C GLU A 129 8.25 6.41 10.44
N GLN A 130 8.54 6.43 11.73
CA GLN A 130 9.87 6.64 12.27
C GLN A 130 10.41 5.32 12.81
N ARG A 131 11.54 4.87 12.29
CA ARG A 131 12.21 3.61 12.65
C ARG A 131 13.49 3.89 13.44
N TRP A 132 13.69 3.15 14.50
CA TRP A 132 14.92 3.12 15.27
C TRP A 132 15.55 1.74 15.24
N PHE A 133 16.81 1.68 14.82
CA PHE A 133 17.63 0.47 14.71
C PHE A 133 18.65 0.47 15.84
N PRO A 134 18.43 -0.22 16.96
CA PRO A 134 19.39 -0.33 18.03
C PRO A 134 20.58 -1.21 17.62
N ASP A 135 21.75 -0.94 18.20
CA ASP A 135 22.99 -1.67 17.90
C ASP A 135 23.10 -2.97 18.73
N PHE A 136 22.02 -3.71 18.91
CA PHE A 136 22.06 -5.00 19.59
C PHE A 136 21.23 -6.05 18.85
N GLU A 137 21.64 -7.29 19.05
CA GLU A 137 20.99 -8.48 18.48
C GLU A 137 20.58 -9.40 19.62
N ILE A 138 19.38 -9.97 19.55
CA ILE A 138 18.85 -10.96 20.49
C ILE A 138 18.84 -12.31 19.78
N ALA A 139 19.75 -13.21 20.15
CA ALA A 139 19.99 -14.48 19.47
C ALA A 139 20.36 -14.28 17.98
N THR A 140 19.42 -14.31 17.07
CA THR A 140 19.63 -14.09 15.63
C THR A 140 18.64 -13.05 15.09
N LEU A 141 18.02 -12.30 15.99
CA LEU A 141 16.98 -11.30 15.66
C LEU A 141 17.52 -9.90 15.92
N VAL A 142 17.44 -9.04 14.93
CA VAL A 142 17.66 -7.60 15.07
C VAL A 142 16.32 -6.94 15.30
N PRO A 143 16.08 -6.34 16.47
CA PRO A 143 14.87 -5.58 16.72
C PRO A 143 14.93 -4.23 16.00
N VAL A 144 13.80 -3.77 15.49
CA VAL A 144 13.58 -2.42 14.97
C VAL A 144 12.34 -1.87 15.65
N PHE A 145 12.47 -0.77 16.35
CA PHE A 145 11.32 -0.11 16.97
C PHE A 145 10.74 0.95 16.02
N VAL A 146 9.43 1.01 15.97
CA VAL A 146 8.71 1.82 15.02
C VAL A 146 7.63 2.63 15.74
N GLY A 147 7.60 3.94 15.48
CA GLY A 147 6.45 4.79 15.77
C GLY A 147 5.84 5.25 14.46
N TYR A 148 4.51 5.28 14.35
CA TYR A 148 3.86 5.69 13.12
C TYR A 148 2.60 6.50 13.35
N ALA A 149 2.30 7.36 12.39
CA ALA A 149 1.03 8.06 12.25
C ALA A 149 0.48 7.77 10.85
N SER A 150 -0.81 7.47 10.77
CA SER A 150 -1.45 7.17 9.50
C SER A 150 -2.77 7.92 9.38
N VAL A 151 -3.14 8.25 8.16
CA VAL A 151 -4.39 8.89 7.80
C VAL A 151 -4.96 8.26 6.54
N GLY A 152 -6.27 8.12 6.46
CA GLY A 152 -6.89 7.59 5.24
C GLY A 152 -8.40 7.59 5.31
N GLU A 153 -9.00 7.29 4.17
CA GLU A 153 -10.45 7.17 3.98
C GLU A 153 -10.75 6.21 2.84
N THR A 154 -11.93 5.60 2.89
CA THR A 154 -12.56 4.91 1.77
C THR A 154 -13.89 5.55 1.44
N ALA A 155 -14.21 5.65 0.15
CA ALA A 155 -15.48 6.14 -0.36
C ALA A 155 -15.95 5.28 -1.53
N TRP A 156 -17.21 5.44 -1.96
CA TRP A 156 -17.71 4.75 -3.14
C TRP A 156 -17.20 5.38 -4.43
N GLU A 157 -16.97 6.69 -4.43
CA GLU A 157 -16.37 7.43 -5.54
C GLU A 157 -15.17 8.24 -5.05
N ILE A 158 -14.18 8.44 -5.90
CA ILE A 158 -12.98 9.22 -5.55
C ILE A 158 -13.34 10.68 -5.20
N GLY A 159 -14.40 11.22 -5.80
CA GLY A 159 -14.92 12.56 -5.53
C GLY A 159 -15.60 12.73 -4.18
N ASP A 160 -15.97 11.63 -3.52
CA ASP A 160 -16.62 11.63 -2.20
C ASP A 160 -15.65 11.64 -1.03
N ILE A 161 -14.37 11.50 -1.28
CA ILE A 161 -13.33 11.58 -0.25
C ILE A 161 -13.28 12.99 0.31
N ARG A 162 -13.55 13.13 1.61
CA ARG A 162 -13.65 14.43 2.28
C ARG A 162 -12.73 14.49 3.49
N ARG A 163 -12.07 15.63 3.66
CA ARG A 163 -11.17 15.86 4.80
C ARG A 163 -11.80 15.60 6.18
N LYS A 164 -13.10 15.86 6.32
CA LYS A 164 -13.84 15.67 7.61
C LYS A 164 -14.03 14.20 7.98
N ASP A 165 -13.98 13.30 6.99
CA ASP A 165 -14.23 11.88 7.14
C ASP A 165 -12.94 11.06 7.26
N LEU A 166 -11.77 11.73 7.14
CA LEU A 166 -10.47 11.11 7.32
C LEU A 166 -10.31 10.49 8.71
N ILE A 167 -9.81 9.28 8.73
CA ILE A 167 -9.49 8.52 9.93
C ILE A 167 -8.01 8.70 10.23
N TYR A 168 -7.69 8.98 11.48
CA TYR A 168 -6.32 9.18 11.97
C TYR A 168 -5.97 8.09 12.95
N VAL A 169 -4.80 7.50 12.79
CA VAL A 169 -4.29 6.42 13.63
C VAL A 169 -2.87 6.76 14.06
N LEU A 170 -2.59 6.60 15.34
CA LEU A 170 -1.22 6.57 15.87
C LEU A 170 -0.89 5.16 16.32
N GLY A 171 0.37 4.79 16.23
CA GLY A 171 0.80 3.49 16.74
C GLY A 171 2.29 3.41 16.94
N PHE A 172 2.66 2.31 17.57
CA PHE A 172 4.05 1.92 17.73
C PHE A 172 4.18 0.41 17.68
N GLY A 173 5.37 -0.07 17.37
CA GLY A 173 5.59 -1.50 17.25
C GLY A 173 7.06 -1.88 17.28
N ALA A 174 7.28 -3.18 17.23
CA ALA A 174 8.58 -3.77 17.08
C ALA A 174 8.59 -4.73 15.89
N ARG A 175 9.63 -4.67 15.12
CA ARG A 175 9.89 -5.56 14.00
C ARG A 175 11.13 -6.37 14.31
N PHE A 176 11.07 -7.67 14.07
CA PHE A 176 12.19 -8.58 14.33
C PHE A 176 12.66 -9.15 13.01
N VAL A 177 13.87 -8.80 12.63
CA VAL A 177 14.48 -9.25 11.38
C VAL A 177 15.47 -10.35 11.68
N GLN A 178 15.31 -11.50 11.04
CA GLN A 178 16.20 -12.63 11.22
C GLN A 178 17.46 -12.47 10.35
N THR A 179 18.63 -12.39 10.97
CA THR A 179 19.91 -12.13 10.29
C THR A 179 20.46 -13.35 9.55
N LYS A 180 20.09 -14.57 9.97
CA LYS A 180 20.59 -15.84 9.40
C LYS A 180 19.63 -16.54 8.46
N SER A 181 18.48 -15.95 8.16
CA SER A 181 17.51 -16.56 7.24
C SER A 181 17.68 -16.05 5.82
N ILE A 182 17.69 -16.97 4.87
CA ILE A 182 17.69 -16.65 3.42
C ILE A 182 16.41 -15.90 3.03
N SER A 183 15.30 -16.16 3.73
CA SER A 183 13.98 -15.59 3.41
C SER A 183 13.71 -14.21 3.99
N LYS A 184 14.66 -13.58 4.70
CA LYS A 184 14.51 -12.25 5.34
C LYS A 184 13.14 -12.06 6.02
N LEU A 185 12.71 -13.06 6.80
CA LEU A 185 11.42 -13.03 7.46
C LEU A 185 11.38 -11.88 8.48
N ILE A 186 10.37 -11.02 8.37
CA ILE A 186 10.15 -9.90 9.29
C ILE A 186 8.90 -10.21 10.11
N ASN A 187 9.06 -10.45 11.40
CA ASN A 187 7.94 -10.54 12.32
C ASN A 187 7.58 -9.14 12.82
N LYS A 188 6.31 -8.80 12.83
CA LYS A 188 5.81 -7.49 13.24
C LYS A 188 4.87 -7.64 14.43
N LEU A 189 5.07 -6.80 15.43
CA LEU A 189 4.18 -6.63 16.57
C LEU A 189 3.85 -5.14 16.68
N ASP A 190 2.63 -4.77 16.37
CA ASP A 190 2.19 -3.38 16.33
C ASP A 190 0.98 -3.19 17.25
N VAL A 191 0.91 -2.02 17.89
CA VAL A 191 -0.24 -1.53 18.65
C VAL A 191 -0.66 -0.20 18.06
N SER A 192 -1.94 -0.05 17.73
CA SER A 192 -2.48 1.15 17.12
C SER A 192 -3.67 1.70 17.87
N PHE A 193 -3.84 3.01 17.82
CA PHE A 193 -4.89 3.77 18.49
C PHE A 193 -5.57 4.68 17.47
N PRO A 194 -6.88 4.49 17.19
CA PRO A 194 -7.64 5.46 16.41
C PRO A 194 -7.82 6.74 17.23
N LEU A 195 -7.56 7.90 16.61
CA LEU A 195 -7.66 9.20 17.27
C LEU A 195 -9.05 9.83 17.16
N ASN A 196 -9.73 9.57 16.07
CA ASN A 196 -11.12 9.95 15.86
C ASN A 196 -11.94 8.65 15.82
N GLY A 197 -12.94 8.57 16.68
CA GLY A 197 -13.69 7.33 16.92
C GLY A 197 -14.08 6.62 15.64
N ALA A 198 -13.88 5.30 15.66
CA ALA A 198 -14.28 4.42 14.58
C ALA A 198 -15.78 4.68 14.28
N ARG A 199 -16.08 5.39 13.20
CA ARG A 199 -17.43 5.39 12.65
C ARG A 199 -17.72 3.93 12.31
N LYS A 200 -18.74 3.36 12.92
CA LYS A 200 -19.28 2.10 12.44
C LYS A 200 -19.60 2.31 10.97
N ALA A 201 -19.00 1.50 10.11
CA ALA A 201 -19.43 1.41 8.73
C ALA A 201 -20.94 1.11 8.77
N GLU A 202 -21.76 2.07 8.39
CA GLU A 202 -23.18 1.79 8.17
C GLU A 202 -23.23 0.95 6.90
N PRO A 203 -23.79 -0.27 6.97
CA PRO A 203 -24.02 -1.05 5.77
C PRO A 203 -25.06 -0.32 4.93
N HIS A 204 -24.68 0.08 3.73
CA HIS A 204 -25.58 0.58 2.69
C HIS A 204 -26.06 -0.59 1.83
#